data_856a6a5c1d8907410584f8164bc036ba
#
_entry.id   856a6a5c1d8907410584f8164bc036ba
#
_cell.length_a   1.000
_cell.length_b   1.000
_cell.length_c   1.000
_cell.angle_alpha   90.00
_cell.angle_beta   90.00
_cell.angle_gamma   90.00
#
_symmetry.space_group_name_H-M   'P 1'
#
loop_
_entity.id
_entity.type
_entity.pdbx_description
1 polymer ?
#
loop_
_entity_poly.entity_id
_entity_poly.type
_entity_poly.pdbx_seq_one_letter_code
_entity_poly.pdbx_strand_id
1 'polypeptide(L)'
;MAHWFPLEPVDERFFTTAPYVYSFPVDLDVTPERVWQALTSDESLAAWRLGVRGLRWLDPRPFGVGTRREVVLPLSAMTIREEFFRWDEGKRYSFFVREANRRVLRLFAEDYVVETTPTGSRFTWTIALTPAPWARAPMWLTQWANPLIFGLLPRAARRYFAAHP
;
A
#
# COMPACT_ATOMS: atom_id res chain seq x y z
N MET A 1 -26.43 -1.59 -4.29
CA MET A 1 -25.23 -0.95 -4.88
C MET A 1 -24.29 -0.58 -3.75
N ALA A 2 -22.96 -0.80 -3.89
CA ALA A 2 -22.01 -0.37 -2.88
C ALA A 2 -21.97 1.16 -2.85
N HIS A 3 -22.06 1.74 -1.65
CA HIS A 3 -21.94 3.19 -1.48
C HIS A 3 -20.47 3.55 -1.40
N TRP A 4 -20.01 4.50 -2.21
CA TRP A 4 -18.63 4.96 -2.26
C TRP A 4 -18.49 6.35 -1.67
N PHE A 5 -17.47 6.54 -0.85
CA PHE A 5 -17.13 7.79 -0.20
C PHE A 5 -15.80 8.29 -0.80
N PRO A 6 -15.81 9.44 -1.50
CA PRO A 6 -14.60 10.00 -2.05
C PRO A 6 -13.65 10.48 -0.94
N LEU A 7 -12.35 10.30 -1.19
CA LEU A 7 -11.27 10.89 -0.40
C LEU A 7 -10.60 12.01 -1.24
N GLU A 8 -10.00 12.97 -0.56
CA GLU A 8 -9.26 14.05 -1.21
C GLU A 8 -7.95 13.50 -1.80
N PRO A 9 -7.55 13.90 -3.04
CA PRO A 9 -6.26 13.57 -3.60
C PRO A 9 -5.12 14.12 -2.76
N VAL A 10 -3.99 13.44 -2.76
CA VAL A 10 -2.76 13.88 -2.10
C VAL A 10 -1.56 13.77 -3.04
N ASP A 11 -0.48 14.46 -2.71
CA ASP A 11 0.80 14.42 -3.38
C ASP A 11 1.91 13.85 -2.47
N GLU A 12 3.16 13.87 -2.91
CA GLU A 12 4.31 13.34 -2.17
C GLU A 12 4.53 14.02 -0.81
N ARG A 13 4.10 15.28 -0.64
CA ARG A 13 4.25 16.01 0.62
C ARG A 13 3.45 15.36 1.75
N PHE A 14 2.42 14.60 1.38
CA PHE A 14 1.60 13.91 2.37
C PHE A 14 2.40 12.89 3.19
N PHE A 15 3.44 12.29 2.64
CA PHE A 15 4.32 11.36 3.38
C PHE A 15 5.17 12.04 4.47
N THR A 16 5.21 13.37 4.50
CA THR A 16 5.91 14.16 5.55
C THR A 16 4.97 14.99 6.40
N THR A 17 3.73 15.22 5.97
CA THR A 17 2.77 16.10 6.63
C THR A 17 1.58 15.38 7.26
N ALA A 18 1.37 14.11 6.91
CA ALA A 18 0.29 13.31 7.48
C ALA A 18 0.44 13.15 9.00
N PRO A 19 -0.67 13.15 9.77
CA PRO A 19 -0.62 12.93 11.21
C PRO A 19 -0.12 11.54 11.61
N TYR A 20 -0.24 10.56 10.72
CA TYR A 20 0.26 9.19 10.91
C TYR A 20 1.05 8.76 9.69
N VAL A 21 2.34 8.51 9.89
CA VAL A 21 3.25 7.98 8.86
C VAL A 21 4.00 6.79 9.45
N TYR A 22 3.98 5.67 8.74
CA TYR A 22 4.68 4.45 9.12
C TYR A 22 5.51 3.97 7.94
N SER A 23 6.78 3.64 8.16
CA SER A 23 7.68 3.13 7.12
C SER A 23 8.29 1.81 7.56
N PHE A 24 8.30 0.83 6.65
CA PHE A 24 8.70 -0.55 6.90
C PHE A 24 9.69 -1.00 5.84
N PRO A 25 10.99 -0.79 6.04
CA PRO A 25 12.00 -1.37 5.16
C PRO A 25 12.15 -2.88 5.42
N VAL A 26 12.31 -3.65 4.35
CA VAL A 26 12.60 -5.08 4.41
C VAL A 26 13.64 -5.45 3.36
N ASP A 27 14.69 -6.13 3.78
CA ASP A 27 15.70 -6.70 2.88
C ASP A 27 15.21 -8.06 2.36
N LEU A 28 15.36 -8.27 1.07
CA LEU A 28 14.88 -9.44 0.32
C LEU A 28 16.05 -10.04 -0.47
N ASP A 29 16.17 -11.36 -0.44
CA ASP A 29 17.21 -12.12 -1.14
C ASP A 29 16.81 -12.41 -2.61
N VAL A 30 16.12 -11.46 -3.23
CA VAL A 30 15.69 -11.50 -4.64
C VAL A 30 16.02 -10.17 -5.32
N THR A 31 16.08 -10.18 -6.65
CA THR A 31 16.45 -8.96 -7.41
C THR A 31 15.35 -7.89 -7.33
N PRO A 32 15.69 -6.61 -7.54
CA PRO A 32 14.69 -5.53 -7.60
C PRO A 32 13.63 -5.78 -8.68
N GLU A 33 14.00 -6.33 -9.82
CA GLU A 33 13.12 -6.65 -10.94
C GLU A 33 12.07 -7.69 -10.54
N ARG A 34 12.48 -8.72 -9.77
CA ARG A 34 11.55 -9.74 -9.26
C ARG A 34 10.54 -9.15 -8.29
N VAL A 35 10.99 -8.25 -7.40
CA VAL A 35 10.09 -7.53 -6.48
C VAL A 35 9.13 -6.66 -7.26
N TRP A 36 9.63 -5.87 -8.21
CA TRP A 36 8.80 -4.99 -9.03
C TRP A 36 7.75 -5.76 -9.84
N GLN A 37 8.15 -6.87 -10.46
CA GLN A 37 7.23 -7.75 -11.19
C GLN A 37 6.09 -8.25 -10.27
N ALA A 38 6.42 -8.69 -9.06
CA ALA A 38 5.40 -9.13 -8.12
C ALA A 38 4.45 -7.98 -7.71
N LEU A 39 4.98 -6.78 -7.45
CA LEU A 39 4.20 -5.61 -7.02
C LEU A 39 3.25 -5.10 -8.11
N THR A 40 3.60 -5.27 -9.38
CA THR A 40 2.85 -4.77 -10.55
C THR A 40 2.06 -5.84 -11.29
N SER A 41 2.12 -7.09 -10.86
CA SER A 41 1.35 -8.21 -11.39
C SER A 41 0.12 -8.51 -10.52
N ASP A 42 -0.70 -9.44 -10.99
CA ASP A 42 -1.82 -9.98 -10.21
C ASP A 42 -1.32 -10.83 -9.01
N GLU A 43 -0.05 -11.27 -9.04
CA GLU A 43 0.62 -11.96 -7.94
C GLU A 43 0.85 -11.07 -6.71
N SER A 44 0.76 -9.76 -6.86
CA SER A 44 0.91 -8.82 -5.74
C SER A 44 -0.01 -9.17 -4.56
N LEU A 45 -1.17 -9.77 -4.86
CA LEU A 45 -2.10 -10.29 -3.90
C LEU A 45 -1.49 -11.39 -3.01
N ALA A 46 -0.66 -12.26 -3.58
CA ALA A 46 -0.05 -13.37 -2.84
C ALA A 46 0.99 -12.87 -1.84
N ALA A 47 1.78 -11.86 -2.20
CA ALA A 47 2.76 -11.23 -1.30
C ALA A 47 2.09 -10.51 -0.13
N TRP A 48 0.86 -10.00 -0.31
CA TRP A 48 0.10 -9.23 0.68
C TRP A 48 -1.09 -9.98 1.28
N ARG A 49 -1.13 -11.32 1.21
CA ARG A 49 -2.28 -12.17 1.66
C ARG A 49 -2.83 -11.86 3.05
N LEU A 50 -2.02 -11.37 3.97
CA LEU A 50 -2.48 -11.00 5.31
C LEU A 50 -3.30 -9.70 5.33
N GLY A 51 -3.05 -8.79 4.38
CA GLY A 51 -3.66 -7.46 4.32
C GLY A 51 -4.65 -7.27 3.18
N VAL A 52 -4.71 -8.20 2.21
CA VAL A 52 -5.51 -8.05 0.98
C VAL A 52 -6.22 -9.36 0.66
N ARG A 53 -7.54 -9.29 0.45
CA ARG A 53 -8.37 -10.43 -0.01
C ARG A 53 -8.55 -10.49 -1.51
N GLY A 54 -8.53 -9.35 -2.16
CA GLY A 54 -8.74 -9.22 -3.59
C GLY A 54 -8.07 -7.97 -4.11
N LEU A 55 -7.54 -8.06 -5.33
CA LEU A 55 -6.96 -6.94 -6.06
C LEU A 55 -7.41 -7.05 -7.51
N ARG A 56 -7.81 -5.93 -8.09
CA ARG A 56 -8.21 -5.85 -9.49
C ARG A 56 -7.74 -4.53 -10.08
N TRP A 57 -6.93 -4.60 -11.12
CA TRP A 57 -6.58 -3.44 -11.93
C TRP A 57 -7.81 -2.96 -12.71
N LEU A 58 -8.08 -1.68 -12.69
CA LEU A 58 -9.24 -1.08 -13.35
C LEU A 58 -8.90 -0.55 -14.74
N ASP A 59 -7.62 -0.29 -14.98
CA ASP A 59 -7.12 0.20 -16.26
C ASP A 59 -6.22 -0.84 -16.94
N PRO A 60 -6.15 -0.83 -18.29
CA PRO A 60 -5.31 -1.77 -19.04
C PRO A 60 -3.82 -1.42 -18.89
N ARG A 61 -2.96 -2.39 -19.19
CA ARG A 61 -1.50 -2.17 -19.34
C ARG A 61 -1.19 -1.34 -20.59
N PRO A 62 -0.09 -0.57 -20.62
CA PRO A 62 0.91 -0.40 -19.57
C PRO A 62 0.42 0.45 -18.40
N PHE A 63 0.86 0.12 -17.18
CA PHE A 63 0.54 0.89 -15.99
C PHE A 63 1.45 2.12 -15.86
N GLY A 64 0.96 3.14 -15.15
CA GLY A 64 1.67 4.39 -14.93
C GLY A 64 0.89 5.35 -14.05
N VAL A 65 1.27 6.62 -14.08
CA VAL A 65 0.51 7.68 -13.39
C VAL A 65 -0.92 7.72 -13.94
N GLY A 66 -1.91 7.82 -13.04
CA GLY A 66 -3.33 7.79 -13.35
C GLY A 66 -3.94 6.37 -13.42
N THR A 67 -3.12 5.31 -13.40
CA THR A 67 -3.63 3.94 -13.29
C THR A 67 -4.41 3.77 -11.98
N ARG A 68 -5.49 2.98 -12.05
CA ARG A 68 -6.36 2.72 -10.89
C ARG A 68 -6.44 1.22 -10.62
N ARG A 69 -6.61 0.89 -9.33
CA ARG A 69 -6.91 -0.47 -8.91
C ARG A 69 -7.92 -0.49 -7.76
N GLU A 70 -8.64 -1.59 -7.63
CA GLU A 70 -9.56 -1.86 -6.54
C GLU A 70 -8.97 -2.93 -5.63
N VAL A 71 -8.99 -2.68 -4.33
CA VAL A 71 -8.42 -3.57 -3.31
C VAL A 71 -9.47 -3.87 -2.25
N VAL A 72 -9.63 -5.16 -1.92
CA VAL A 72 -10.52 -5.65 -0.88
C VAL A 72 -9.69 -5.99 0.36
N LEU A 73 -9.93 -5.27 1.46
CA LEU A 73 -9.24 -5.45 2.73
C LEU A 73 -10.02 -6.41 3.64
N PRO A 74 -9.35 -7.40 4.28
CA PRO A 74 -10.02 -8.45 5.02
C PRO A 74 -10.63 -8.00 6.35
N LEU A 75 -9.90 -7.23 7.15
CA LEU A 75 -10.25 -6.93 8.55
C LEU A 75 -11.45 -5.99 8.70
N SER A 76 -11.69 -5.11 7.74
CA SER A 76 -12.75 -4.10 7.81
C SER A 76 -13.90 -4.37 6.84
N ALA A 77 -13.86 -5.47 6.08
CA ALA A 77 -14.74 -5.65 4.92
C ALA A 77 -14.79 -4.37 4.06
N MET A 78 -13.67 -3.66 4.00
CA MET A 78 -13.52 -2.40 3.29
C MET A 78 -12.96 -2.67 1.91
N THR A 79 -13.58 -2.06 0.92
CA THR A 79 -13.06 -2.00 -0.44
C THR A 79 -12.62 -0.57 -0.71
N ILE A 80 -11.43 -0.42 -1.25
CA ILE A 80 -10.85 0.86 -1.62
C ILE A 80 -10.52 0.88 -3.10
N ARG A 81 -10.54 2.07 -3.70
CA ARG A 81 -10.03 2.32 -5.05
C ARG A 81 -8.89 3.31 -4.97
N GLU A 82 -7.80 2.90 -5.55
CA GLU A 82 -6.53 3.60 -5.52
C GLU A 82 -6.25 4.20 -6.89
N GLU A 83 -5.52 5.33 -6.90
CA GLU A 83 -5.02 6.00 -8.09
C GLU A 83 -3.55 6.32 -7.90
N PHE A 84 -2.72 5.92 -8.89
CA PHE A 84 -1.27 6.13 -8.85
C PHE A 84 -0.93 7.56 -9.29
N PHE A 85 -0.25 8.30 -8.43
CA PHE A 85 0.20 9.67 -8.74
C PHE A 85 1.71 9.76 -9.02
N ARG A 86 2.44 8.68 -8.76
CA ARG A 86 3.84 8.51 -9.11
C ARG A 86 4.09 7.10 -9.64
N TRP A 87 4.93 7.01 -10.67
CA TRP A 87 5.32 5.73 -11.26
C TRP A 87 6.70 5.85 -11.88
N ASP A 88 7.73 5.36 -11.19
CA ASP A 88 9.11 5.26 -11.66
C ASP A 88 9.38 3.76 -11.90
N GLU A 89 9.32 3.35 -13.16
CA GLU A 89 9.37 1.94 -13.57
C GLU A 89 10.58 1.21 -12.97
N GLY A 90 10.32 0.05 -12.35
CA GLY A 90 11.35 -0.78 -11.71
C GLY A 90 11.84 -0.28 -10.35
N LYS A 91 11.39 0.89 -9.87
CA LYS A 91 11.99 1.55 -8.69
C LYS A 91 10.98 2.00 -7.64
N ARG A 92 9.93 2.68 -8.05
CA ARG A 92 9.00 3.30 -7.10
C ARG A 92 7.65 3.55 -7.72
N TYR A 93 6.60 3.36 -6.95
CA TYR A 93 5.30 3.94 -7.22
C TYR A 93 4.64 4.43 -5.95
N SER A 94 3.79 5.45 -6.09
CA SER A 94 2.99 5.98 -5.00
C SER A 94 1.55 6.15 -5.46
N PHE A 95 0.61 5.85 -4.58
CA PHE A 95 -0.81 5.97 -4.86
C PHE A 95 -1.56 6.53 -3.65
N PHE A 96 -2.72 7.09 -3.91
CA PHE A 96 -3.66 7.49 -2.87
C PHE A 96 -4.98 6.73 -3.02
N VAL A 97 -5.71 6.59 -1.93
CA VAL A 97 -7.07 6.07 -1.96
C VAL A 97 -8.00 7.19 -2.43
N ARG A 98 -8.60 7.00 -3.61
CA ARG A 98 -9.54 7.91 -4.23
C ARG A 98 -10.93 7.82 -3.63
N GLU A 99 -11.37 6.60 -3.32
CA GLU A 99 -12.68 6.33 -2.72
C GLU A 99 -12.67 5.00 -1.95
N ALA A 100 -13.52 4.93 -0.93
CA ALA A 100 -13.70 3.74 -0.11
C ALA A 100 -15.18 3.47 0.15
N ASN A 101 -15.56 2.22 0.39
CA ASN A 101 -16.94 1.87 0.76
C ASN A 101 -17.26 2.07 2.26
N ARG A 102 -16.33 2.65 3.02
CA ARG A 102 -16.48 2.99 4.45
C ARG A 102 -15.86 4.35 4.75
N ARG A 103 -16.50 5.15 5.62
CA ARG A 103 -16.01 6.47 6.04
C ARG A 103 -15.05 6.38 7.24
N VAL A 104 -13.97 5.63 7.10
CA VAL A 104 -12.96 5.46 8.17
C VAL A 104 -11.79 6.40 7.98
N LEU A 105 -11.45 6.69 6.73
CA LEU A 105 -10.33 7.50 6.32
C LEU A 105 -10.80 8.81 5.69
N ARG A 106 -10.04 9.89 5.91
CA ARG A 106 -10.17 11.16 5.19
C ARG A 106 -9.15 11.22 4.05
N LEU A 107 -7.89 10.88 4.36
CA LEU A 107 -6.78 10.80 3.41
C LEU A 107 -6.00 9.52 3.66
N PHE A 108 -5.51 8.90 2.59
CA PHE A 108 -4.66 7.72 2.68
C PHE A 108 -3.79 7.61 1.44
N ALA A 109 -2.50 7.40 1.64
CA ALA A 109 -1.55 7.14 0.57
C ALA A 109 -0.52 6.11 0.99
N GLU A 110 0.03 5.42 0.02
CA GLU A 110 1.16 4.51 0.19
C GLU A 110 2.26 4.81 -0.83
N ASP A 111 3.49 4.55 -0.42
CA ASP A 111 4.69 4.67 -1.23
C ASP A 111 5.48 3.39 -1.16
N TYR A 112 5.83 2.84 -2.30
CA TYR A 112 6.57 1.60 -2.47
C TYR A 112 7.86 1.90 -3.20
N VAL A 113 8.98 1.66 -2.52
CA VAL A 113 10.32 1.88 -3.07
C VAL A 113 11.07 0.57 -3.12
N VAL A 114 11.70 0.27 -4.25
CA VAL A 114 12.54 -0.91 -4.47
C VAL A 114 13.94 -0.45 -4.84
N GLU A 115 14.92 -0.85 -4.04
CA GLU A 115 16.32 -0.47 -4.21
C GLU A 115 17.19 -1.70 -4.32
N THR A 116 18.28 -1.61 -5.08
CA THR A 116 19.30 -2.66 -5.16
C THR A 116 20.14 -2.68 -3.89
N THR A 117 20.46 -3.88 -3.39
CA THR A 117 21.43 -4.09 -2.32
C THR A 117 22.51 -5.06 -2.76
N PRO A 118 23.65 -5.17 -2.05
CA PRO A 118 24.69 -6.13 -2.41
C PRO A 118 24.25 -7.61 -2.43
N THR A 119 23.18 -7.94 -1.70
CA THR A 119 22.67 -9.32 -1.56
C THR A 119 21.29 -9.55 -2.18
N GLY A 120 20.72 -8.56 -2.87
CA GLY A 120 19.40 -8.65 -3.46
C GLY A 120 18.73 -7.29 -3.59
N SER A 121 17.64 -7.07 -2.86
CA SER A 121 16.91 -5.81 -2.90
C SER A 121 16.46 -5.37 -1.51
N ARG A 122 16.14 -4.09 -1.38
CA ARG A 122 15.39 -3.52 -0.26
C ARG A 122 14.06 -3.00 -0.76
N PHE A 123 12.99 -3.49 -0.17
CA PHE A 123 11.65 -2.97 -0.37
C PHE A 123 11.26 -2.11 0.83
N THR A 124 10.89 -0.85 0.59
CA THR A 124 10.39 0.05 1.62
C THR A 124 8.93 0.35 1.35
N TRP A 125 8.06 0.00 2.29
CA TRP A 125 6.64 0.33 2.29
C TRP A 125 6.36 1.45 3.27
N THR A 126 5.85 2.57 2.78
CA THR A 126 5.44 3.71 3.61
C THR A 126 3.94 3.92 3.49
N ILE A 127 3.28 4.06 4.63
CA ILE A 127 1.86 4.37 4.75
C ILE A 127 1.73 5.76 5.37
N ALA A 128 0.92 6.62 4.76
CA ALA A 128 0.53 7.91 5.32
C ALA A 128 -1.00 8.02 5.36
N LEU A 129 -1.56 8.44 6.51
CA LEU A 129 -3.00 8.52 6.63
C LEU A 129 -3.49 9.63 7.55
N THR A 130 -4.70 10.10 7.26
CA THR A 130 -5.51 10.96 8.11
C THR A 130 -6.85 10.27 8.35
N PRO A 131 -7.20 9.91 9.58
CA PRO A 131 -8.48 9.28 9.88
C PRO A 131 -9.64 10.26 9.70
N ALA A 132 -10.83 9.72 9.48
CA ALA A 132 -12.05 10.49 9.56
C ALA A 132 -12.21 11.12 10.96
N PRO A 133 -12.92 12.25 11.11
CA PRO A 133 -13.03 12.94 12.41
C PRO A 133 -13.44 12.05 13.57
N TRP A 134 -14.42 11.17 13.37
CA TRP A 134 -14.91 10.25 14.39
C TRP A 134 -13.90 9.12 14.73
N ALA A 135 -12.99 8.80 13.82
CA ALA A 135 -11.99 7.74 14.00
C ALA A 135 -10.68 8.26 14.62
N ARG A 136 -10.55 9.58 14.84
CA ARG A 136 -9.32 10.19 15.38
C ARG A 136 -8.99 9.72 16.79
N ALA A 137 -9.96 9.74 17.69
CA ALA A 137 -9.76 9.34 19.08
C ALA A 137 -9.44 7.84 19.22
N PRO A 138 -10.19 6.90 18.62
CA PRO A 138 -9.82 5.49 18.62
C PRO A 138 -8.43 5.23 18.01
N MET A 139 -8.08 5.90 16.92
CA MET A 139 -6.78 5.73 16.27
C MET A 139 -5.65 6.28 17.12
N TRP A 140 -5.83 7.42 17.78
CA TRP A 140 -4.86 7.96 18.72
C TRP A 140 -4.60 7.01 19.89
N LEU A 141 -5.65 6.42 20.45
CA LEU A 141 -5.53 5.44 21.53
C LEU A 141 -4.80 4.16 21.12
N THR A 142 -4.92 3.76 19.85
CA THR A 142 -4.32 2.52 19.32
C THR A 142 -3.06 2.74 18.48
N GLN A 143 -2.58 3.98 18.33
CA GLN A 143 -1.45 4.31 17.45
C GLN A 143 -0.17 3.53 17.76
N TRP A 144 0.06 3.17 19.03
CA TRP A 144 1.20 2.36 19.46
C TRP A 144 1.16 0.92 18.92
N ALA A 145 -0.04 0.39 18.63
CA ALA A 145 -0.24 -0.95 18.08
C ALA A 145 -0.14 -0.97 16.54
N ASN A 146 -0.36 0.16 15.88
CA ASN A 146 -0.36 0.24 14.41
C ASN A 146 0.97 -0.26 13.79
N PRO A 147 2.16 0.12 14.30
CA PRO A 147 3.42 -0.39 13.76
C PRO A 147 3.57 -1.92 13.92
N LEU A 148 3.00 -2.51 14.96
CA LEU A 148 3.01 -3.95 15.17
C LEU A 148 2.12 -4.66 14.14
N ILE A 149 0.92 -4.13 13.92
CA ILE A 149 -0.06 -4.70 12.98
C ILE A 149 0.47 -4.57 11.54
N PHE A 150 0.84 -3.37 11.12
CA PHE A 150 1.39 -3.14 9.78
C PHE A 150 2.72 -3.85 9.56
N GLY A 151 3.58 -3.96 10.58
CA GLY A 151 4.86 -4.65 10.50
C GLY A 151 4.77 -6.17 10.27
N LEU A 152 3.58 -6.76 10.37
CA LEU A 152 3.36 -8.17 9.98
C LEU A 152 3.39 -8.36 8.46
N LEU A 153 2.97 -7.36 7.69
CA LEU A 153 2.89 -7.43 6.22
C LEU A 153 4.28 -7.55 5.55
N PRO A 154 5.29 -6.72 5.88
CA PRO A 154 6.64 -6.89 5.35
C PRO A 154 7.26 -8.25 5.68
N ARG A 155 6.98 -8.79 6.87
CA ARG A 155 7.42 -10.15 7.23
C ARG A 155 6.77 -11.23 6.37
N ALA A 156 5.49 -11.05 6.02
CA ALA A 156 4.80 -11.95 5.11
C ALA A 156 5.36 -11.86 3.68
N ALA A 157 5.65 -10.64 3.19
CA ALA A 157 6.31 -10.42 1.92
C ALA A 157 7.68 -11.11 1.86
N ARG A 158 8.51 -10.98 2.91
CA ARG A 158 9.80 -11.68 2.99
C ARG A 158 9.65 -13.20 2.88
N ARG A 159 8.67 -13.80 3.55
CA ARG A 159 8.39 -15.24 3.45
C ARG A 159 7.94 -15.63 2.05
N TYR A 160 7.10 -14.78 1.42
CA TYR A 160 6.65 -15.01 0.05
C TYR A 160 7.81 -15.05 -0.93
N PHE A 161 8.69 -14.05 -0.91
CA PHE A 161 9.85 -13.99 -1.80
C PHE A 161 10.90 -15.07 -1.51
N ALA A 162 11.06 -15.50 -0.26
CA ALA A 162 11.91 -16.65 0.06
C ALA A 162 11.40 -17.97 -0.50
N ALA A 163 10.08 -18.09 -0.72
CA ALA A 163 9.46 -19.27 -1.33
C ALA A 163 9.30 -19.17 -2.85
N HIS A 164 9.46 -17.97 -3.43
CA HIS A 164 9.25 -17.69 -4.86
C HIS A 164 10.37 -16.75 -5.37
N PRO A 165 11.62 -17.26 -5.42
CA PRO A 165 12.79 -16.47 -5.80
C PRO A 165 12.74 -15.96 -7.27
#